data_6c0ac6d0aad152a91c2b05b7414c1c9f
#
_entry.id   6c0ac6d0aad152a91c2b05b7414c1c9f
#
_cell.length_a   1.000
_cell.length_b   1.000
_cell.length_c   1.000
_cell.angle_alpha   90.00
_cell.angle_beta   90.00
_cell.angle_gamma   90.00
#
_symmetry.space_group_name_H-M   'P 1'
#
loop_
_entity.id
_entity.type
_entity.pdbx_description
1 polymer ?
#
loop_
_entity_poly.entity_id
_entity_poly.type
_entity_poly.pdbx_seq_one_letter_code
_entity_poly.pdbx_strand_id
1 'polypeptide(L)'
;MIRVILCDDHAVVRRGIRDTLAEAVDIQIAGEAGSYSEVRELLRTVPCDVLVLDLNLPGRSGLEVLTSLRETDSPIKVLVVSMFPEDQYAIRCLRAGAQGYLNKAGNPADMVTAVRTIAQGRKYVTPDVAQMLVDNLATPSTEALHNSLSERELQTLLKIASGKRLSDIAEELMLSPKTVSVYRSRVLEKLKLANNAELTVYAIRNGLV
;
A
#
# COMPACT_ATOMS: atom_id res chain seq x y z
N MET A 1 -2.54 14.41 -22.24
CA MET A 1 -2.88 14.78 -20.86
C MET A 1 -3.11 13.51 -20.10
N ILE A 2 -2.43 13.32 -18.97
CA ILE A 2 -2.49 12.12 -18.14
C ILE A 2 -3.67 12.26 -17.16
N ARG A 3 -4.65 11.36 -17.24
CA ARG A 3 -5.83 11.37 -16.38
C ARG A 3 -5.54 10.57 -15.11
N VAL A 4 -5.60 11.24 -13.97
CA VAL A 4 -5.29 10.66 -12.67
C VAL A 4 -6.55 10.59 -11.81
N ILE A 5 -6.81 9.44 -11.21
CA ILE A 5 -7.78 9.29 -10.11
C ILE A 5 -6.99 9.17 -8.81
N LEU A 6 -7.44 9.90 -7.78
CA LEU A 6 -6.87 9.87 -6.43
C LEU A 6 -7.77 9.03 -5.52
N CYS A 7 -7.19 8.08 -4.79
CA CYS A 7 -7.91 7.30 -3.80
C CYS A 7 -7.15 7.32 -2.46
N ASP A 8 -7.68 8.08 -1.50
CA ASP A 8 -7.11 8.27 -0.16
C ASP A 8 -8.26 8.66 0.79
N ASP A 9 -8.40 8.04 1.95
CA ASP A 9 -9.48 8.34 2.90
C ASP A 9 -9.25 9.65 3.68
N HIS A 10 -8.00 10.13 3.73
CA HIS A 10 -7.63 11.36 4.38
C HIS A 10 -7.80 12.58 3.46
N ALA A 11 -8.90 13.32 3.61
CA ALA A 11 -9.25 14.44 2.73
C ALA A 11 -8.15 15.52 2.63
N VAL A 12 -7.41 15.79 3.71
CA VAL A 12 -6.31 16.77 3.73
C VAL A 12 -5.14 16.29 2.87
N VAL A 13 -4.76 15.03 3.00
CA VAL A 13 -3.68 14.41 2.21
C VAL A 13 -4.08 14.37 0.73
N ARG A 14 -5.28 13.91 0.43
CA ARG A 14 -5.82 13.86 -0.93
C ARG A 14 -5.82 15.22 -1.60
N ARG A 15 -6.20 16.27 -0.85
CA ARG A 15 -6.12 17.66 -1.33
C ARG A 15 -4.68 18.07 -1.62
N GLY A 16 -3.72 17.77 -0.75
CA GLY A 16 -2.31 18.08 -0.97
C GLY A 16 -1.76 17.39 -2.22
N ILE A 17 -2.08 16.11 -2.42
CA ILE A 17 -1.70 15.35 -3.62
C ILE A 17 -2.32 16.00 -4.88
N ARG A 18 -3.61 16.32 -4.82
CA ARG A 18 -4.29 16.99 -5.93
C ARG A 18 -3.60 18.31 -6.29
N ASP A 19 -3.36 19.16 -5.30
CA ASP A 19 -2.78 20.49 -5.51
C ASP A 19 -1.35 20.36 -6.11
N THR A 20 -0.54 19.40 -5.62
CA THR A 20 0.79 19.09 -6.18
C THR A 20 0.72 18.64 -7.64
N LEU A 21 -0.21 17.74 -7.98
CA LEU A 21 -0.34 17.24 -9.36
C LEU A 21 -0.94 18.28 -10.31
N ALA A 22 -1.81 19.17 -9.81
CA ALA A 22 -2.44 20.23 -10.60
C ALA A 22 -1.45 21.31 -11.07
N GLU A 23 -0.28 21.44 -10.46
CA GLU A 23 0.79 22.32 -10.94
C GLU A 23 1.40 21.84 -12.27
N ALA A 24 1.23 20.56 -12.60
CA ALA A 24 1.76 19.98 -13.84
C ALA A 24 0.73 20.09 -14.96
N VAL A 25 1.01 20.88 -15.99
CA VAL A 25 0.10 21.20 -17.11
C VAL A 25 -0.33 19.97 -17.94
N ASP A 26 0.41 18.88 -17.85
CA ASP A 26 0.17 17.62 -18.57
C ASP A 26 -0.62 16.58 -17.76
N ILE A 27 -0.97 16.88 -16.49
CA ILE A 27 -1.73 16.02 -15.60
C ILE A 27 -3.11 16.61 -15.31
N GLN A 28 -4.14 15.78 -15.35
CA GLN A 28 -5.51 16.14 -15.06
C GLN A 28 -6.07 15.20 -13.96
N ILE A 29 -6.59 15.76 -12.88
CA ILE A 29 -7.34 14.99 -11.90
C ILE A 29 -8.74 14.72 -12.47
N ALA A 30 -8.99 13.45 -12.78
CA ALA A 30 -10.23 12.97 -13.37
C ALA A 30 -11.28 12.57 -12.32
N GLY A 31 -10.84 12.28 -11.09
CA GLY A 31 -11.74 11.93 -10.00
C GLY A 31 -11.01 11.76 -8.67
N GLU A 32 -11.78 11.79 -7.58
CA GLU A 32 -11.30 11.58 -6.22
C GLU A 32 -12.21 10.58 -5.50
N ALA A 33 -11.63 9.69 -4.70
CA ALA A 33 -12.32 8.68 -3.90
C ALA A 33 -11.73 8.63 -2.48
N GLY A 34 -12.57 8.39 -1.48
CA GLY A 34 -12.16 8.18 -0.10
C GLY A 34 -12.33 6.71 0.36
N SER A 35 -12.77 5.82 -0.53
CA SER A 35 -13.05 4.43 -0.19
C SER A 35 -12.89 3.49 -1.37
N TYR A 36 -12.80 2.18 -1.05
CA TYR A 36 -12.79 1.12 -2.08
C TYR A 36 -14.03 1.18 -3.00
N SER A 37 -15.22 1.39 -2.44
CA SER A 37 -16.45 1.44 -3.23
C SER A 37 -16.48 2.60 -4.20
N GLU A 38 -16.05 3.78 -3.75
CA GLU A 38 -15.99 4.98 -4.59
C GLU A 38 -14.98 4.84 -5.72
N VAL A 39 -13.75 4.36 -5.43
CA VAL A 39 -12.73 4.19 -6.48
C VAL A 39 -13.17 3.16 -7.50
N ARG A 40 -13.81 2.08 -7.09
CA ARG A 40 -14.33 1.05 -8.00
C ARG A 40 -15.38 1.62 -8.96
N GLU A 41 -16.28 2.48 -8.46
CA GLU A 41 -17.28 3.12 -9.30
C GLU A 41 -16.65 4.12 -10.27
N LEU A 42 -15.71 4.94 -9.79
CA LEU A 42 -14.97 5.87 -10.66
C LEU A 42 -14.22 5.14 -11.77
N LEU A 43 -13.52 4.05 -11.48
CA LEU A 43 -12.77 3.29 -12.47
C LEU A 43 -13.65 2.62 -13.54
N ARG A 44 -14.95 2.48 -13.30
CA ARG A 44 -15.93 1.98 -14.28
C ARG A 44 -16.48 3.06 -15.18
N THR A 45 -16.57 4.30 -14.68
CA THR A 45 -17.32 5.39 -15.32
C THR A 45 -16.41 6.51 -15.85
N VAL A 46 -15.21 6.63 -15.30
CA VAL A 46 -14.27 7.72 -15.62
C VAL A 46 -13.00 7.14 -16.25
N PRO A 47 -12.60 7.64 -17.44
CA PRO A 47 -11.32 7.24 -18.03
C PRO A 47 -10.14 7.62 -17.14
N CYS A 48 -9.26 6.64 -16.84
CA CYS A 48 -8.12 6.78 -15.94
C CYS A 48 -6.88 6.15 -16.56
N ASP A 49 -5.77 6.87 -16.56
CA ASP A 49 -4.48 6.39 -17.03
C ASP A 49 -3.62 5.94 -15.86
N VAL A 50 -3.67 6.69 -14.73
CA VAL A 50 -2.93 6.38 -13.50
C VAL A 50 -3.86 6.54 -12.29
N LEU A 51 -3.93 5.50 -11.47
CA LEU A 51 -4.55 5.54 -10.15
C LEU A 51 -3.47 5.80 -9.09
N VAL A 52 -3.59 6.90 -8.35
CA VAL A 52 -2.82 7.15 -7.13
C VAL A 52 -3.62 6.57 -5.97
N LEU A 53 -3.06 5.59 -5.27
CA LEU A 53 -3.78 4.72 -4.36
C LEU A 53 -3.13 4.69 -2.99
N ASP A 54 -3.87 5.05 -1.94
CA ASP A 54 -3.48 4.74 -0.58
C ASP A 54 -3.75 3.26 -0.24
N LEU A 55 -2.87 2.69 0.58
CA LEU A 55 -3.07 1.35 1.12
C LEU A 55 -4.10 1.31 2.24
N ASN A 56 -4.18 2.37 3.03
CA ASN A 56 -5.05 2.40 4.21
C ASN A 56 -6.44 2.95 3.87
N LEU A 57 -7.28 2.13 3.23
CA LEU A 57 -8.65 2.50 2.93
C LEU A 57 -9.63 1.87 3.94
N PRO A 58 -10.75 2.55 4.25
CA PRO A 58 -11.77 2.01 5.12
C PRO A 58 -12.41 0.74 4.53
N GLY A 59 -12.55 -0.29 5.36
CA GLY A 59 -13.15 -1.57 5.01
C GLY A 59 -12.22 -2.52 4.27
N ARG A 60 -11.71 -2.13 3.09
CA ARG A 60 -10.80 -2.94 2.28
C ARG A 60 -9.45 -2.23 2.10
N SER A 61 -8.38 -3.02 2.02
CA SER A 61 -7.04 -2.45 1.81
C SER A 61 -6.81 -2.05 0.34
N GLY A 62 -5.88 -1.10 0.11
CA GLY A 62 -5.47 -0.76 -1.24
C GLY A 62 -4.83 -1.93 -2.00
N LEU A 63 -4.23 -2.91 -1.32
CA LEU A 63 -3.74 -4.14 -1.96
C LEU A 63 -4.87 -4.97 -2.58
N GLU A 64 -6.07 -4.96 -1.99
CA GLU A 64 -7.23 -5.61 -2.60
C GLU A 64 -7.69 -4.91 -3.89
N VAL A 65 -7.53 -3.58 -3.96
CA VAL A 65 -7.75 -2.82 -5.21
C VAL A 65 -6.75 -3.27 -6.27
N LEU A 66 -5.46 -3.34 -5.93
CA LEU A 66 -4.41 -3.81 -6.85
C LEU A 66 -4.68 -5.22 -7.37
N THR A 67 -5.02 -6.13 -6.48
CA THR A 67 -5.33 -7.53 -6.83
C THR A 67 -6.53 -7.58 -7.78
N SER A 68 -7.60 -6.84 -7.49
CA SER A 68 -8.80 -6.77 -8.34
C SER A 68 -8.50 -6.22 -9.73
N LEU A 69 -7.67 -5.17 -9.84
CA LEU A 69 -7.26 -4.62 -11.14
C LEU A 69 -6.43 -5.59 -11.94
N ARG A 70 -5.55 -6.34 -11.29
CA ARG A 70 -4.74 -7.39 -11.92
C ARG A 70 -5.59 -8.56 -12.41
N GLU A 71 -6.54 -9.03 -11.60
CA GLU A 71 -7.45 -10.13 -11.95
C GLU A 71 -8.34 -9.81 -13.15
N THR A 72 -8.67 -8.53 -13.34
CA THR A 72 -9.48 -8.05 -14.48
C THR A 72 -8.64 -7.61 -15.68
N ASP A 73 -7.32 -7.83 -15.64
CA ASP A 73 -6.36 -7.41 -16.68
C ASP A 73 -6.52 -5.94 -17.09
N SER A 74 -6.77 -5.09 -16.08
CA SER A 74 -7.03 -3.66 -16.27
C SER A 74 -5.80 -2.93 -16.82
N PRO A 75 -5.95 -2.08 -17.85
CA PRO A 75 -4.86 -1.28 -18.39
C PRO A 75 -4.41 -0.13 -17.46
N ILE A 76 -5.16 0.13 -16.38
CA ILE A 76 -4.92 1.21 -15.44
C ILE A 76 -3.63 0.94 -14.67
N LYS A 77 -2.74 1.90 -14.66
CA LYS A 77 -1.49 1.85 -13.93
C LYS A 77 -1.66 2.39 -12.52
N VAL A 78 -1.01 1.78 -11.54
CA VAL A 78 -1.20 2.16 -10.13
C VAL A 78 0.11 2.64 -9.52
N LEU A 79 0.09 3.87 -9.00
CA LEU A 79 1.08 4.41 -8.09
C LEU A 79 0.53 4.30 -6.67
N VAL A 80 1.17 3.49 -5.84
CA VAL A 80 0.84 3.42 -4.42
C VAL A 80 1.51 4.59 -3.69
N VAL A 81 0.75 5.29 -2.84
CA VAL A 81 1.24 6.40 -2.00
C VAL A 81 0.74 6.17 -0.58
N SER A 82 1.63 5.88 0.35
CA SER A 82 1.25 5.45 1.70
C SER A 82 2.17 6.00 2.78
N MET A 83 1.69 6.05 4.04
CA MET A 83 2.53 6.36 5.20
C MET A 83 3.40 5.18 5.65
N PHE A 84 3.17 3.99 5.10
CA PHE A 84 3.96 2.82 5.47
C PHE A 84 5.38 2.90 4.91
N PRO A 85 6.38 2.35 5.63
CA PRO A 85 7.76 2.33 5.19
C PRO A 85 7.96 1.58 3.87
N GLU A 86 8.81 2.11 3.00
CA GLU A 86 9.08 1.52 1.68
C GLU A 86 9.71 0.14 1.78
N ASP A 87 10.59 -0.08 2.76
CA ASP A 87 11.29 -1.34 3.00
C ASP A 87 10.36 -2.52 3.30
N GLN A 88 9.20 -2.24 3.87
CA GLN A 88 8.21 -3.26 4.24
C GLN A 88 7.13 -3.48 3.17
N TYR A 89 6.78 -2.42 2.42
CA TYR A 89 5.59 -2.44 1.58
C TYR A 89 5.84 -2.32 0.08
N ALA A 90 6.93 -1.66 -0.35
CA ALA A 90 7.13 -1.38 -1.77
C ALA A 90 7.21 -2.67 -2.60
N ILE A 91 8.02 -3.64 -2.19
CA ILE A 91 8.18 -4.91 -2.92
C ILE A 91 6.86 -5.68 -3.00
N ARG A 92 6.07 -5.68 -1.92
CA ARG A 92 4.74 -6.34 -1.91
C ARG A 92 3.78 -5.68 -2.89
N CYS A 93 3.73 -4.36 -2.91
CA CYS A 93 2.89 -3.60 -3.85
C CYS A 93 3.29 -3.84 -5.30
N LEU A 94 4.59 -3.84 -5.59
CA LEU A 94 5.12 -4.12 -6.92
C LEU A 94 4.79 -5.55 -7.38
N ARG A 95 4.89 -6.55 -6.49
CA ARG A 95 4.47 -7.95 -6.76
C ARG A 95 2.95 -8.07 -6.95
N ALA A 96 2.16 -7.27 -6.24
CA ALA A 96 0.71 -7.23 -6.37
C ALA A 96 0.24 -6.55 -7.68
N GLY A 97 1.13 -5.88 -8.40
CA GLY A 97 0.83 -5.26 -9.69
C GLY A 97 0.97 -3.74 -9.74
N ALA A 98 1.40 -3.08 -8.66
CA ALA A 98 1.71 -1.66 -8.70
C ALA A 98 2.89 -1.38 -9.67
N GLN A 99 2.85 -0.21 -10.30
CA GLN A 99 3.93 0.30 -11.14
C GLN A 99 4.90 1.18 -10.36
N GLY A 100 4.53 1.63 -9.17
CA GLY A 100 5.41 2.38 -8.27
C GLY A 100 4.89 2.45 -6.85
N TYR A 101 5.77 2.86 -5.96
CA TYR A 101 5.49 3.11 -4.56
C TYR A 101 6.18 4.40 -4.12
N LEU A 102 5.48 5.24 -3.35
CA LEU A 102 6.02 6.43 -2.71
C LEU A 102 5.55 6.52 -1.26
N ASN A 103 6.43 6.97 -0.39
CA ASN A 103 6.05 7.35 0.96
C ASN A 103 5.39 8.74 0.96
N LYS A 104 4.24 8.90 1.66
CA LYS A 104 3.53 10.20 1.79
C LYS A 104 4.38 11.29 2.46
N ALA A 105 5.38 10.92 3.27
CA ALA A 105 6.31 11.85 3.89
C ALA A 105 7.48 12.25 2.97
N GLY A 106 7.57 11.69 1.76
CA GLY A 106 8.60 11.96 0.78
C GLY A 106 8.46 13.33 0.10
N ASN A 107 9.34 13.61 -0.87
CA ASN A 107 9.32 14.86 -1.63
C ASN A 107 8.10 14.92 -2.58
N PRO A 108 7.24 15.95 -2.51
CA PRO A 108 6.10 16.09 -3.42
C PRO A 108 6.47 16.12 -4.91
N ALA A 109 7.67 16.61 -5.27
CA ALA A 109 8.14 16.64 -6.66
C ALA A 109 8.31 15.22 -7.26
N ASP A 110 8.58 14.22 -6.43
CA ASP A 110 8.71 12.83 -6.87
C ASP A 110 7.38 12.27 -7.36
N MET A 111 6.26 12.77 -6.84
CA MET A 111 4.93 12.33 -7.25
C MET A 111 4.62 12.67 -8.71
N VAL A 112 4.94 13.88 -9.14
CA VAL A 112 4.76 14.30 -10.55
C VAL A 112 5.63 13.44 -11.46
N THR A 113 6.91 13.22 -11.07
CA THR A 113 7.85 12.37 -11.81
C THR A 113 7.36 10.93 -11.89
N ALA A 114 6.87 10.37 -10.78
CA ALA A 114 6.34 9.02 -10.70
C ALA A 114 5.13 8.84 -11.61
N VAL A 115 4.14 9.75 -11.54
CA VAL A 115 2.94 9.70 -12.39
C VAL A 115 3.31 9.74 -13.87
N ARG A 116 4.22 10.62 -14.29
CA ARG A 116 4.69 10.70 -15.69
C ARG A 116 5.38 9.42 -16.14
N THR A 117 6.28 8.89 -15.30
CA THR A 117 7.02 7.66 -15.59
C THR A 117 6.07 6.46 -15.75
N ILE A 118 5.11 6.34 -14.85
CA ILE A 118 4.14 5.25 -14.83
C ILE A 118 3.16 5.36 -16.01
N ALA A 119 2.71 6.57 -16.35
CA ALA A 119 1.84 6.80 -17.50
C ALA A 119 2.48 6.33 -18.82
N GLN A 120 3.82 6.42 -18.93
CA GLN A 120 4.59 5.92 -20.07
C GLN A 120 4.78 4.39 -20.08
N GLY A 121 4.19 3.67 -19.10
CA GLY A 121 4.31 2.21 -18.98
C GLY A 121 5.60 1.73 -18.29
N ARG A 122 6.41 2.65 -17.77
CA ARG A 122 7.62 2.31 -17.01
C ARG A 122 7.30 2.18 -15.53
N LYS A 123 8.11 1.41 -14.80
CA LYS A 123 8.02 1.36 -13.32
C LYS A 123 8.77 2.54 -12.71
N TYR A 124 8.24 3.06 -11.62
CA TYR A 124 8.90 4.06 -10.79
C TYR A 124 9.24 3.45 -9.43
N VAL A 125 10.51 3.45 -9.08
CA VAL A 125 11.02 3.02 -7.79
C VAL A 125 12.06 4.01 -7.30
N THR A 126 12.10 4.26 -6.00
CA THR A 126 13.16 5.05 -5.37
C THR A 126 14.49 4.28 -5.40
N PRO A 127 15.66 4.96 -5.29
CA PRO A 127 16.95 4.28 -5.23
C PRO A 127 17.00 3.21 -4.14
N ASP A 128 16.42 3.47 -2.97
CA ASP A 128 16.38 2.53 -1.85
C ASP A 128 15.57 1.27 -2.18
N VAL A 129 14.40 1.44 -2.79
CA VAL A 129 13.59 0.30 -3.27
C VAL A 129 14.31 -0.47 -4.37
N ALA A 130 15.02 0.22 -5.28
CA ALA A 130 15.81 -0.44 -6.32
C ALA A 130 16.92 -1.30 -5.72
N GLN A 131 17.66 -0.79 -4.72
CA GLN A 131 18.67 -1.56 -4.00
C GLN A 131 18.06 -2.80 -3.33
N MET A 132 16.94 -2.65 -2.63
CA MET A 132 16.24 -3.78 -2.00
C MET A 132 15.80 -4.85 -3.01
N LEU A 133 15.38 -4.44 -4.20
CA LEU A 133 15.02 -5.40 -5.27
C LEU A 133 16.25 -6.19 -5.73
N VAL A 134 17.40 -5.54 -5.88
CA VAL A 134 18.68 -6.20 -6.24
C VAL A 134 19.10 -7.18 -5.14
N ASP A 135 19.05 -6.76 -3.88
CA ASP A 135 19.40 -7.61 -2.73
C ASP A 135 18.50 -8.83 -2.63
N ASN A 136 17.19 -8.65 -2.89
CA ASN A 136 16.23 -9.75 -2.94
C ASN A 136 16.45 -10.74 -4.11
N LEU A 137 17.07 -10.30 -5.20
CA LEU A 137 17.43 -11.18 -6.32
C LEU A 137 18.72 -11.96 -6.01
N ALA A 138 19.65 -11.36 -5.27
CA ALA A 138 20.93 -11.97 -4.92
C ALA A 138 20.81 -13.04 -3.83
N THR A 139 19.81 -12.95 -2.98
CA THR A 139 19.54 -13.95 -1.92
C THR A 139 18.42 -14.86 -2.38
N PRO A 140 18.63 -16.20 -2.55
CA PRO A 140 17.52 -17.13 -2.71
C PRO A 140 16.70 -17.08 -1.42
N SER A 141 15.68 -16.25 -1.39
CA SER A 141 14.82 -16.16 -0.23
C SER A 141 14.05 -17.46 -0.08
N THR A 142 14.34 -18.24 0.94
CA THR A 142 13.29 -18.95 1.64
C THR A 142 12.22 -17.88 1.89
N GLU A 143 11.11 -17.94 1.17
CA GLU A 143 10.04 -16.93 1.28
C GLU A 143 9.71 -16.77 2.75
N ALA A 144 10.06 -15.62 3.33
CA ALA A 144 9.82 -15.41 4.74
C ALA A 144 8.32 -15.56 4.99
N LEU A 145 7.93 -16.35 5.97
CA LEU A 145 6.52 -16.70 6.22
C LEU A 145 5.60 -15.49 6.27
N HIS A 146 6.13 -14.34 6.71
CA HIS A 146 5.37 -13.08 6.73
C HIS A 146 5.00 -12.53 5.34
N ASN A 147 5.62 -13.00 4.25
CA ASN A 147 5.21 -12.65 2.89
C ASN A 147 3.84 -13.22 2.52
N SER A 148 3.40 -14.28 3.21
CA SER A 148 2.07 -14.89 3.03
C SER A 148 0.95 -14.16 3.78
N LEU A 149 1.28 -13.18 4.62
CA LEU A 149 0.30 -12.40 5.37
C LEU A 149 -0.44 -11.44 4.44
N SER A 150 -1.75 -11.31 4.64
CA SER A 150 -2.52 -10.23 4.03
C SER A 150 -2.07 -8.88 4.60
N GLU A 151 -2.46 -7.79 3.95
CA GLU A 151 -2.18 -6.42 4.40
C GLU A 151 -2.60 -6.20 5.86
N ARG A 152 -3.84 -6.53 6.20
CA ARG A 152 -4.39 -6.35 7.54
C ARG A 152 -3.72 -7.25 8.58
N GLU A 153 -3.29 -8.43 8.19
CA GLU A 153 -2.51 -9.34 9.03
C GLU A 153 -1.12 -8.76 9.30
N LEU A 154 -0.44 -8.22 8.28
CA LEU A 154 0.86 -7.59 8.45
C LEU A 154 0.76 -6.31 9.31
N GLN A 155 -0.20 -5.43 9.05
CA GLN A 155 -0.47 -4.26 9.88
C GLN A 155 -0.68 -4.64 11.35
N THR A 156 -1.46 -5.69 11.58
CA THR A 156 -1.73 -6.20 12.93
C THR A 156 -0.45 -6.73 13.59
N LEU A 157 0.37 -7.50 12.85
CA LEU A 157 1.66 -7.99 13.32
C LEU A 157 2.58 -6.84 13.76
N LEU A 158 2.80 -5.85 12.88
CA LEU A 158 3.70 -4.73 13.13
C LEU A 158 3.26 -3.91 14.36
N LYS A 159 1.96 -3.65 14.48
CA LYS A 159 1.40 -2.90 15.62
C LYS A 159 1.48 -3.67 16.93
N ILE A 160 1.27 -4.99 16.92
CA ILE A 160 1.47 -5.83 18.11
C ILE A 160 2.96 -5.87 18.49
N ALA A 161 3.84 -6.03 17.51
CA ALA A 161 5.28 -6.06 17.74
C ALA A 161 5.81 -4.73 18.31
N SER A 162 5.18 -3.61 17.95
CA SER A 162 5.44 -2.29 18.53
C SER A 162 4.79 -2.07 19.91
N GLY A 163 4.20 -3.10 20.52
CA GLY A 163 3.66 -3.05 21.87
C GLY A 163 2.24 -2.49 22.01
N LYS A 164 1.52 -2.25 20.90
CA LYS A 164 0.15 -1.71 20.95
C LYS A 164 -0.86 -2.76 21.43
N ARG A 165 -1.88 -2.30 22.15
CA ARG A 165 -3.01 -3.14 22.56
C ARG A 165 -3.96 -3.38 21.39
N LEU A 166 -4.68 -4.50 21.38
CA LEU A 166 -5.64 -4.81 20.31
C LEU A 166 -6.77 -3.76 20.18
N SER A 167 -7.16 -3.12 21.30
CA SER A 167 -8.11 -1.99 21.30
C SER A 167 -7.58 -0.81 20.51
N ASP A 168 -6.34 -0.43 20.74
CA ASP A 168 -5.70 0.74 20.13
C ASP A 168 -5.47 0.49 18.63
N ILE A 169 -5.10 -0.76 18.29
CA ILE A 169 -4.97 -1.20 16.90
C ILE A 169 -6.33 -1.14 16.18
N ALA A 170 -7.41 -1.53 16.86
CA ALA A 170 -8.74 -1.50 16.29
C ALA A 170 -9.20 -0.07 16.00
N GLU A 171 -8.93 0.87 16.89
CA GLU A 171 -9.23 2.28 16.71
C GLU A 171 -8.42 2.87 15.54
N GLU A 172 -7.11 2.65 15.51
CA GLU A 172 -6.23 3.15 14.42
C GLU A 172 -6.57 2.58 13.04
N LEU A 173 -7.03 1.33 12.97
CA LEU A 173 -7.40 0.68 11.71
C LEU A 173 -8.88 0.86 11.34
N MET A 174 -9.64 1.58 12.18
CA MET A 174 -11.11 1.74 12.07
C MET A 174 -11.83 0.39 11.99
N LEU A 175 -11.45 -0.54 12.84
CA LEU A 175 -11.97 -1.90 12.93
C LEU A 175 -12.55 -2.19 14.32
N SER A 176 -13.32 -3.28 14.44
CA SER A 176 -13.69 -3.77 15.77
C SER A 176 -12.54 -4.53 16.44
N PRO A 177 -12.41 -4.50 17.78
CA PRO A 177 -11.42 -5.31 18.49
C PRO A 177 -11.55 -6.82 18.18
N LYS A 178 -12.75 -7.28 17.91
CA LYS A 178 -13.02 -8.67 17.48
C LYS A 178 -12.37 -8.97 16.12
N THR A 179 -12.46 -8.04 15.19
CA THR A 179 -11.84 -8.17 13.85
C THR A 179 -10.31 -8.22 13.96
N VAL A 180 -9.71 -7.35 14.76
CA VAL A 180 -8.26 -7.35 15.02
C VAL A 180 -7.82 -8.65 15.69
N SER A 181 -8.61 -9.18 16.62
CA SER A 181 -8.35 -10.48 17.24
C SER A 181 -8.35 -11.63 16.23
N VAL A 182 -9.23 -11.59 15.23
CA VAL A 182 -9.23 -12.58 14.12
C VAL A 182 -7.95 -12.47 13.29
N TYR A 183 -7.54 -11.25 12.93
CA TYR A 183 -6.28 -11.06 12.19
C TYR A 183 -5.08 -11.55 13.00
N ARG A 184 -5.00 -11.22 14.30
CA ARG A 184 -3.97 -11.74 15.18
C ARG A 184 -3.92 -13.28 15.17
N SER A 185 -5.07 -13.95 15.30
CA SER A 185 -5.12 -15.42 15.29
C SER A 185 -4.60 -16.00 13.98
N ARG A 186 -4.99 -15.41 12.84
CA ARG A 186 -4.49 -15.82 11.52
C ARG A 186 -2.99 -15.58 11.35
N VAL A 187 -2.46 -14.49 11.90
CA VAL A 187 -1.01 -14.22 11.91
C VAL A 187 -0.27 -15.31 12.66
N LEU A 188 -0.71 -15.62 13.88
CA LEU A 188 -0.10 -16.66 14.70
C LEU A 188 -0.13 -18.03 14.00
N GLU A 189 -1.27 -18.37 13.38
CA GLU A 189 -1.42 -19.62 12.62
C GLU A 189 -0.47 -19.68 11.42
N LYS A 190 -0.47 -18.65 10.55
CA LYS A 190 0.35 -18.60 9.35
C LYS A 190 1.85 -18.59 9.65
N LEU A 191 2.26 -17.91 10.74
CA LEU A 191 3.65 -17.86 11.17
C LEU A 191 4.04 -19.04 12.07
N LYS A 192 3.08 -19.89 12.44
CA LYS A 192 3.26 -21.04 13.36
C LYS A 192 3.80 -20.60 14.73
N LEU A 193 3.25 -19.51 15.26
CA LEU A 193 3.62 -18.93 16.55
C LEU A 193 2.50 -19.14 17.58
N ALA A 194 2.85 -19.27 18.87
CA ALA A 194 1.88 -19.56 19.90
C ALA A 194 1.26 -18.31 20.56
N ASN A 195 1.99 -17.20 20.61
CA ASN A 195 1.59 -16.02 21.39
C ASN A 195 2.23 -14.72 20.86
N ASN A 196 1.81 -13.57 21.43
CA ASN A 196 2.32 -12.27 21.03
C ASN A 196 3.81 -12.06 21.32
N ALA A 197 4.36 -12.69 22.37
CA ALA A 197 5.78 -12.56 22.66
C ALA A 197 6.62 -13.19 21.55
N GLU A 198 6.26 -14.38 21.10
CA GLU A 198 6.90 -15.04 19.95
C GLU A 198 6.73 -14.23 18.66
N LEU A 199 5.56 -13.60 18.46
CA LEU A 199 5.29 -12.72 17.34
C LEU A 199 6.21 -11.50 17.35
N THR A 200 6.41 -10.86 18.50
CA THR A 200 7.35 -9.72 18.65
C THR A 200 8.79 -10.16 18.37
N VAL A 201 9.21 -11.28 18.92
CA VAL A 201 10.56 -11.84 18.66
C VAL A 201 10.74 -12.16 17.17
N TYR A 202 9.72 -12.72 16.53
CA TYR A 202 9.73 -12.98 15.10
C TYR A 202 9.91 -11.69 14.29
N ALA A 203 9.12 -10.65 14.61
CA ALA A 203 9.19 -9.36 13.93
C ALA A 203 10.59 -8.71 14.03
N ILE A 204 11.18 -8.69 15.23
CA ILE A 204 12.53 -8.18 15.47
C ILE A 204 13.57 -8.98 14.67
N ARG A 205 13.52 -10.32 14.70
CA ARG A 205 14.49 -11.18 13.99
C ARG A 205 14.45 -11.02 12.48
N ASN A 206 13.29 -10.62 11.93
CA ASN A 206 13.11 -10.42 10.50
C ASN A 206 13.22 -8.95 10.09
N GLY A 207 13.63 -8.03 11.00
CA GLY A 207 13.79 -6.61 10.71
C GLY A 207 12.49 -5.89 10.35
N LEU A 208 11.35 -6.37 10.90
CA LEU A 208 10.03 -5.78 10.64
C LEU A 208 9.70 -4.64 11.62
N VAL A 209 10.40 -4.56 12.73
CA VAL A 209 10.32 -3.51 13.77
C VAL A 209 11.68 -3.30 14.40
#